data_d4f9e198dfd4dadaff52918d1d8e0695
#
_entry.id   d4f9e198dfd4dadaff52918d1d8e0695
#
_cell.length_a   1.000
_cell.length_b   1.000
_cell.length_c   1.000
_cell.angle_alpha   90.00
_cell.angle_beta   90.00
_cell.angle_gamma   90.00
#
_symmetry.space_group_name_H-M   'P 1'
#
loop_
_entity.id
_entity.type
_entity.pdbx_description
1 polymer ?
#
loop_
_entity_poly.entity_id
_entity_poly.type
_entity_poly.pdbx_seq_one_letter_code
_entity_poly.pdbx_strand_id
1 'polypeptide(L)'
;MLRGKQGRVIIDEAAFHEQLGELLKAAMALLMWGGQVHIISTHDGVDNPFNELINDVRAGKKPYSVHRITFDEAVEQGLYRRICLRLGEDWTPQGEASWCKEIRDFYGEDASEELDCIPKNGGGKWLNRALIESRMTSYTPIIRYDQTDDFGLLPEPRRAAEVADWIADTLQPLLDSLDKTLVSFIGEDFARSGDRTVIVPLLQSKDLILKPPFVLELGNMPFAQQEQIMQHLLAKLPNLRGAALDARGNGQSLAEAMRDAFGAEVVEAVMLSENWYRTHTAPFKAALEDGTLDGLPRDEDILTDLRAFELVKGVPRIPDTRTKGQDGKKRHGDAAIAFVLAHYASRELNAGPVRVASRRVRRISRTTHGF
;
A
#
# COMPACT_ATOMS: atom_id res chain seq x y z
N MET A 1 0.73 6.75 -27.33
CA MET A 1 0.68 6.13 -28.67
C MET A 1 2.02 6.34 -29.37
N LEU A 2 2.82 5.28 -29.61
CA LEU A 2 4.17 5.35 -30.20
C LEU A 2 4.18 5.21 -31.72
N ARG A 3 3.13 4.66 -32.32
CA ARG A 3 3.04 4.42 -33.77
C ARG A 3 3.13 5.73 -34.57
N GLY A 4 4.01 5.74 -35.59
CA GLY A 4 4.22 6.90 -36.49
C GLY A 4 5.21 7.94 -35.98
N LYS A 5 5.91 7.68 -34.84
CA LYS A 5 7.01 8.52 -34.39
C LYS A 5 8.36 8.00 -34.88
N GLN A 6 9.34 8.88 -34.98
CA GLN A 6 10.72 8.54 -35.35
C GLN A 6 11.66 8.95 -34.23
N GLY A 7 12.81 8.30 -34.12
CA GLY A 7 13.85 8.63 -33.16
C GLY A 7 14.20 7.49 -32.20
N ARG A 8 14.65 7.85 -30.99
CA ARG A 8 15.02 6.91 -29.93
C ARG A 8 13.89 6.79 -28.94
N VAL A 9 13.54 5.55 -28.59
CA VAL A 9 12.60 5.22 -27.51
C VAL A 9 13.39 4.56 -26.39
N ILE A 10 13.15 5.02 -25.17
CA ILE A 10 13.65 4.40 -23.94
C ILE A 10 12.42 3.91 -23.19
N ILE A 11 12.38 2.63 -22.87
CA ILE A 11 11.39 1.99 -22.00
C ILE A 11 12.13 1.70 -20.71
N ASP A 12 11.83 2.50 -19.71
CA ASP A 12 12.40 2.36 -18.37
C ASP A 12 11.48 1.50 -17.51
N GLU A 13 12.03 0.77 -16.54
CA GLU A 13 11.32 -0.17 -15.67
C GLU A 13 10.45 -1.18 -16.45
N ALA A 14 11.01 -1.72 -17.53
CA ALA A 14 10.27 -2.52 -18.51
C ALA A 14 9.62 -3.78 -17.92
N ALA A 15 10.25 -4.43 -16.93
CA ALA A 15 9.72 -5.62 -16.28
C ALA A 15 8.39 -5.34 -15.55
N PHE A 16 8.12 -4.08 -15.16
CA PHE A 16 6.97 -3.67 -14.37
C PHE A 16 5.81 -3.12 -15.19
N HIS A 17 5.92 -3.12 -16.51
CA HIS A 17 4.81 -2.74 -17.39
C HIS A 17 3.84 -3.90 -17.59
N GLU A 18 2.57 -3.73 -17.22
CA GLU A 18 1.51 -4.76 -17.35
C GLU A 18 1.32 -5.30 -18.76
N GLN A 19 1.53 -4.46 -19.78
CA GLN A 19 1.38 -4.81 -21.18
C GLN A 19 2.70 -4.70 -21.94
N LEU A 20 3.79 -5.16 -21.33
CA LEU A 20 5.12 -5.06 -21.92
C LEU A 20 5.17 -5.62 -23.34
N GLY A 21 4.53 -6.76 -23.61
CA GLY A 21 4.48 -7.36 -24.94
C GLY A 21 3.89 -6.44 -26.01
N GLU A 22 2.82 -5.73 -25.72
CA GLU A 22 2.17 -4.77 -26.64
C GLU A 22 3.02 -3.49 -26.79
N LEU A 23 3.62 -3.01 -25.70
CA LEU A 23 4.53 -1.87 -25.71
C LEU A 23 5.77 -2.16 -26.57
N LEU A 24 6.36 -3.35 -26.44
CA LEU A 24 7.47 -3.79 -27.26
C LEU A 24 7.09 -3.88 -28.73
N LYS A 25 5.95 -4.46 -29.09
CA LYS A 25 5.47 -4.50 -30.49
C LYS A 25 5.32 -3.09 -31.06
N ALA A 26 4.79 -2.15 -30.28
CA ALA A 26 4.65 -0.76 -30.71
C ALA A 26 5.99 -0.05 -30.87
N ALA A 27 6.96 -0.31 -29.97
CA ALA A 27 8.30 0.24 -30.02
C ALA A 27 9.13 -0.35 -31.18
N MET A 28 9.01 -1.66 -31.42
CA MET A 28 9.74 -2.32 -32.52
C MET A 28 9.33 -1.82 -33.91
N ALA A 29 8.11 -1.30 -34.07
CA ALA A 29 7.72 -0.65 -35.32
C ALA A 29 8.60 0.58 -35.68
N LEU A 30 9.24 1.21 -34.70
CA LEU A 30 10.15 2.33 -34.91
C LEU A 30 11.47 1.92 -35.56
N LEU A 31 11.93 0.69 -35.34
CA LEU A 31 13.14 0.15 -35.93
C LEU A 31 13.06 0.11 -37.48
N MET A 32 11.85 -0.06 -38.03
CA MET A 32 11.64 -0.05 -39.50
C MET A 32 11.99 1.30 -40.15
N TRP A 33 12.01 2.37 -39.34
CA TRP A 33 12.31 3.73 -39.76
C TRP A 33 13.70 4.21 -39.30
N GLY A 34 14.60 3.28 -38.95
CA GLY A 34 15.93 3.60 -38.45
C GLY A 34 15.97 4.13 -37.03
N GLY A 35 14.87 3.99 -36.28
CA GLY A 35 14.82 4.33 -34.83
C GLY A 35 15.64 3.37 -33.98
N GLN A 36 15.83 3.76 -32.72
CA GLN A 36 16.51 2.94 -31.70
C GLN A 36 15.54 2.69 -30.54
N VAL A 37 15.58 1.48 -29.98
CA VAL A 37 14.81 1.11 -28.81
C VAL A 37 15.76 0.63 -27.72
N HIS A 38 15.74 1.29 -26.57
CA HIS A 38 16.47 0.91 -25.37
C HIS A 38 15.45 0.45 -24.34
N ILE A 39 15.68 -0.71 -23.75
CA ILE A 39 14.82 -1.32 -22.75
C ILE A 39 15.67 -1.49 -21.51
N ILE A 40 15.26 -0.87 -20.40
CA ILE A 40 16.00 -0.83 -19.14
C ILE A 40 15.09 -1.34 -18.06
N SER A 41 15.58 -2.24 -17.21
CA SER A 41 14.85 -2.70 -16.00
C SER A 41 15.76 -3.54 -15.12
N THR A 42 15.39 -3.68 -13.85
CA THR A 42 15.71 -4.84 -13.03
C THR A 42 14.81 -6.01 -13.40
N HIS A 43 15.04 -7.20 -12.83
CA HIS A 43 14.16 -8.36 -13.05
C HIS A 43 12.92 -8.31 -12.15
N ASP A 44 11.86 -9.00 -12.58
CA ASP A 44 10.62 -9.22 -11.80
C ASP A 44 10.13 -10.66 -12.06
N GLY A 45 10.91 -11.63 -11.60
CA GLY A 45 10.66 -13.06 -11.77
C GLY A 45 11.13 -13.66 -13.10
N VAL A 46 11.33 -14.99 -13.08
CA VAL A 46 11.80 -15.74 -14.26
C VAL A 46 10.77 -15.80 -15.38
N ASP A 47 9.48 -15.77 -15.04
CA ASP A 47 8.36 -15.86 -16.00
C ASP A 47 7.94 -14.48 -16.57
N ASN A 48 8.67 -13.42 -16.20
CA ASN A 48 8.37 -12.07 -16.68
C ASN A 48 8.73 -11.91 -18.15
N PRO A 49 7.91 -11.26 -19.00
CA PRO A 49 8.20 -11.03 -20.41
C PRO A 49 9.53 -10.31 -20.69
N PHE A 50 10.03 -9.49 -19.76
CA PHE A 50 11.35 -8.88 -19.85
C PHE A 50 12.46 -9.93 -19.74
N ASN A 51 12.35 -10.88 -18.82
CA ASN A 51 13.30 -11.98 -18.70
C ASN A 51 13.24 -12.91 -19.91
N GLU A 52 12.05 -13.22 -20.43
CA GLU A 52 11.87 -13.98 -21.66
C GLU A 52 12.58 -13.29 -22.85
N LEU A 53 12.43 -11.97 -22.98
CA LEU A 53 13.10 -11.19 -24.01
C LEU A 53 14.62 -11.31 -23.90
N ILE A 54 15.20 -11.16 -22.70
CA ILE A 54 16.63 -11.31 -22.45
C ILE A 54 17.12 -12.71 -22.84
N ASN A 55 16.38 -13.74 -22.43
CA ASN A 55 16.72 -15.13 -22.76
C ASN A 55 16.65 -15.40 -24.27
N ASP A 56 15.68 -14.85 -24.98
CA ASP A 56 15.58 -14.93 -26.43
C ASP A 56 16.76 -14.25 -27.14
N VAL A 57 17.20 -13.10 -26.64
CA VAL A 57 18.38 -12.41 -27.19
C VAL A 57 19.64 -13.23 -26.92
N ARG A 58 19.83 -13.74 -25.69
CA ARG A 58 20.99 -14.59 -25.36
C ARG A 58 21.01 -15.88 -26.16
N ALA A 59 19.85 -16.43 -26.49
CA ALA A 59 19.72 -17.59 -27.36
C ALA A 59 19.86 -17.29 -28.86
N GLY A 60 20.15 -16.04 -29.25
CA GLY A 60 20.29 -15.61 -30.63
C GLY A 60 19.03 -15.57 -31.47
N LYS A 61 17.86 -15.69 -30.83
CA LYS A 61 16.54 -15.64 -31.51
C LYS A 61 16.14 -14.20 -31.89
N LYS A 62 16.76 -13.20 -31.28
CA LYS A 62 16.51 -11.79 -31.56
C LYS A 62 17.83 -11.02 -31.74
N PRO A 63 17.89 -10.11 -32.72
CA PRO A 63 19.14 -9.40 -33.07
C PRO A 63 19.36 -8.16 -32.20
N TYR A 64 19.29 -8.30 -30.88
CA TYR A 64 19.55 -7.21 -29.96
C TYR A 64 20.82 -7.47 -29.17
N SER A 65 21.31 -6.45 -28.45
CA SER A 65 22.40 -6.59 -27.48
C SER A 65 21.82 -6.55 -26.07
N VAL A 66 22.42 -7.34 -25.17
CA VAL A 66 22.10 -7.30 -23.72
C VAL A 66 23.32 -6.71 -23.01
N HIS A 67 23.05 -5.66 -22.23
CA HIS A 67 24.04 -5.07 -21.33
C HIS A 67 23.55 -5.34 -19.90
N ARG A 68 24.38 -5.99 -19.10
CA ARG A 68 24.12 -6.26 -17.69
C ARG A 68 25.12 -5.47 -16.86
N ILE A 69 24.66 -4.77 -15.85
CA ILE A 69 25.48 -4.07 -14.87
C ILE A 69 24.93 -4.42 -13.48
N THR A 70 25.73 -5.10 -12.69
CA THR A 70 25.38 -5.40 -11.30
C THR A 70 25.77 -4.24 -10.38
N PHE A 71 25.23 -4.24 -9.17
CA PHE A 71 25.61 -3.28 -8.13
C PHE A 71 27.10 -3.35 -7.83
N ASP A 72 27.66 -4.56 -7.68
CA ASP A 72 29.08 -4.74 -7.36
C ASP A 72 29.96 -4.22 -8.51
N GLU A 73 29.63 -4.52 -9.77
CA GLU A 73 30.33 -3.97 -10.93
C GLU A 73 30.27 -2.43 -10.97
N ALA A 74 29.13 -1.84 -10.61
CA ALA A 74 28.99 -0.39 -10.53
C ALA A 74 29.86 0.21 -9.40
N VAL A 75 29.92 -0.45 -8.24
CA VAL A 75 30.78 -0.05 -7.11
C VAL A 75 32.25 -0.12 -7.52
N GLU A 76 32.69 -1.21 -8.12
CA GLU A 76 34.06 -1.37 -8.63
C GLU A 76 34.43 -0.27 -9.63
N GLN A 77 33.46 0.18 -10.46
CA GLN A 77 33.63 1.28 -11.41
C GLN A 77 33.52 2.67 -10.75
N GLY A 78 33.43 2.73 -9.41
CA GLY A 78 33.52 3.96 -8.63
C GLY A 78 32.18 4.65 -8.38
N LEU A 79 31.07 3.92 -8.32
CA LEU A 79 29.74 4.47 -8.00
C LEU A 79 29.76 5.23 -6.67
N TYR A 80 30.25 4.60 -5.59
CA TYR A 80 30.27 5.25 -4.28
C TYR A 80 31.21 6.46 -4.24
N ARG A 81 32.34 6.43 -4.93
CA ARG A 81 33.24 7.60 -5.05
C ARG A 81 32.53 8.80 -5.68
N ARG A 82 31.70 8.56 -6.71
CA ARG A 82 30.93 9.64 -7.36
C ARG A 82 29.84 10.18 -6.45
N ILE A 83 29.23 9.32 -5.63
CA ILE A 83 28.24 9.73 -4.62
C ILE A 83 28.92 10.63 -3.58
N CYS A 84 30.04 10.21 -2.99
CA CYS A 84 30.80 11.01 -2.04
C CYS A 84 31.20 12.36 -2.65
N LEU A 85 31.73 12.37 -3.86
CA LEU A 85 32.10 13.60 -4.56
C LEU A 85 30.90 14.56 -4.73
N ARG A 86 29.72 14.03 -5.05
CA ARG A 86 28.51 14.84 -5.22
C ARG A 86 27.99 15.40 -3.89
N LEU A 87 28.15 14.66 -2.80
CA LEU A 87 27.72 15.05 -1.44
C LEU A 87 28.77 15.92 -0.74
N GLY A 88 30.00 16.04 -1.28
CA GLY A 88 31.09 16.74 -0.65
C GLY A 88 31.72 15.96 0.51
N GLU A 89 31.63 14.65 0.48
CA GLU A 89 32.17 13.72 1.49
C GLU A 89 33.47 13.06 0.99
N ASP A 90 34.33 12.68 1.95
CA ASP A 90 35.56 11.98 1.64
C ASP A 90 35.28 10.48 1.42
N TRP A 91 35.73 9.94 0.29
CA TRP A 91 35.66 8.52 0.04
C TRP A 91 36.68 7.75 0.89
N THR A 92 36.25 6.67 1.54
CA THR A 92 37.12 5.72 2.21
C THR A 92 36.70 4.28 1.88
N PRO A 93 37.64 3.30 1.87
CA PRO A 93 37.29 1.89 1.64
C PRO A 93 36.29 1.35 2.69
N GLN A 94 36.44 1.78 3.94
CA GLN A 94 35.55 1.38 5.03
C GLN A 94 34.15 1.95 4.87
N GLY A 95 34.03 3.22 4.44
CA GLY A 95 32.75 3.88 4.12
C GLY A 95 32.04 3.17 2.98
N GLU A 96 32.79 2.83 1.90
CA GLU A 96 32.23 2.07 0.77
C GLU A 96 31.71 0.69 1.22
N ALA A 97 32.47 -0.06 2.01
CA ALA A 97 32.05 -1.37 2.51
C ALA A 97 30.80 -1.29 3.41
N SER A 98 30.74 -0.28 4.30
CA SER A 98 29.56 -0.04 5.14
C SER A 98 28.33 0.31 4.30
N TRP A 99 28.49 1.23 3.36
CA TRP A 99 27.41 1.63 2.46
C TRP A 99 26.91 0.46 1.61
N CYS A 100 27.80 -0.35 1.03
CA CYS A 100 27.43 -1.55 0.28
C CYS A 100 26.62 -2.53 1.13
N LYS A 101 27.05 -2.72 2.40
CA LYS A 101 26.33 -3.58 3.33
C LYS A 101 24.93 -3.04 3.63
N GLU A 102 24.81 -1.75 3.93
CA GLU A 102 23.52 -1.10 4.18
C GLU A 102 22.55 -1.24 3.00
N ILE A 103 23.03 -1.03 1.77
CA ILE A 103 22.23 -1.21 0.56
C ILE A 103 21.77 -2.67 0.42
N ARG A 104 22.66 -3.64 0.61
CA ARG A 104 22.30 -5.07 0.53
C ARG A 104 21.33 -5.49 1.63
N ASP A 105 21.55 -5.03 2.86
CA ASP A 105 20.64 -5.27 3.99
C ASP A 105 19.25 -4.66 3.73
N PHE A 106 19.21 -3.47 3.11
CA PHE A 106 17.98 -2.79 2.71
C PHE A 106 17.17 -3.56 1.67
N TYR A 107 17.81 -4.11 0.64
CA TYR A 107 17.13 -4.91 -0.37
C TYR A 107 16.83 -6.34 0.11
N GLY A 108 17.58 -6.87 1.08
CA GLY A 108 17.36 -8.19 1.67
C GLY A 108 17.18 -9.30 0.64
N GLU A 109 16.04 -9.97 0.66
CA GLU A 109 15.74 -11.05 -0.29
C GLU A 109 15.61 -10.59 -1.75
N ASP A 110 15.36 -9.32 -1.99
CA ASP A 110 15.21 -8.78 -3.33
C ASP A 110 16.54 -8.38 -3.97
N ALA A 111 17.63 -8.40 -3.20
CA ALA A 111 18.97 -8.04 -3.68
C ALA A 111 19.40 -8.83 -4.93
N SER A 112 18.96 -10.07 -5.09
CA SER A 112 19.28 -10.87 -6.28
C SER A 112 18.71 -10.29 -7.57
N GLU A 113 17.50 -9.74 -7.55
CA GLU A 113 16.87 -9.12 -8.72
C GLU A 113 17.31 -7.68 -8.90
N GLU A 114 17.28 -6.90 -7.81
CA GLU A 114 17.50 -5.46 -7.83
C GLU A 114 18.97 -5.08 -7.96
N LEU A 115 19.88 -5.86 -7.37
CA LEU A 115 21.30 -5.56 -7.33
C LEU A 115 22.13 -6.48 -8.22
N ASP A 116 21.78 -7.76 -8.31
CA ASP A 116 22.63 -8.76 -8.96
C ASP A 116 22.13 -9.14 -10.38
N CYS A 117 20.99 -8.60 -10.83
CA CYS A 117 20.34 -8.90 -12.09
C CYS A 117 20.08 -10.41 -12.28
N ILE A 118 19.61 -11.08 -11.22
CA ILE A 118 19.29 -12.51 -11.20
C ILE A 118 17.80 -12.67 -10.93
N PRO A 119 16.99 -13.10 -11.92
CA PRO A 119 15.56 -13.27 -11.73
C PRO A 119 15.25 -14.38 -10.73
N LYS A 120 14.28 -14.15 -9.85
CA LYS A 120 13.84 -15.15 -8.86
C LYS A 120 12.95 -16.21 -9.47
N ASN A 121 13.12 -17.43 -9.00
CA ASN A 121 12.19 -18.52 -9.28
C ASN A 121 10.93 -18.34 -8.42
N GLY A 122 9.77 -18.10 -9.07
CA GLY A 122 8.49 -17.89 -8.41
C GLY A 122 7.97 -16.48 -8.65
N GLY A 123 6.78 -16.39 -9.21
CA GLY A 123 6.11 -15.21 -9.76
C GLY A 123 6.50 -13.85 -9.19
N GLY A 124 6.64 -12.89 -10.06
CA GLY A 124 6.90 -11.49 -9.69
C GLY A 124 5.95 -11.00 -8.61
N LYS A 125 6.44 -10.17 -7.72
CA LYS A 125 5.59 -9.55 -6.67
C LYS A 125 4.46 -8.81 -7.36
N TRP A 126 3.23 -9.07 -6.95
CA TRP A 126 2.05 -8.46 -7.58
C TRP A 126 2.03 -6.94 -7.47
N LEU A 127 2.55 -6.38 -6.34
CA LEU A 127 2.89 -4.97 -6.19
C LEU A 127 4.42 -4.82 -6.17
N ASN A 128 4.96 -4.10 -7.13
CA ASN A 128 6.39 -3.83 -7.15
C ASN A 128 6.79 -2.69 -6.20
N ARG A 129 8.05 -2.68 -5.80
CA ARG A 129 8.60 -1.71 -4.84
C ARG A 129 8.46 -0.26 -5.35
N ALA A 130 8.79 -0.03 -6.61
CA ALA A 130 8.78 1.31 -7.20
C ALA A 130 7.38 1.94 -7.18
N LEU A 131 6.33 1.16 -7.50
CA LEU A 131 4.94 1.61 -7.41
C LEU A 131 4.59 2.02 -5.98
N ILE A 132 4.86 1.16 -5.00
CA ILE A 132 4.53 1.44 -3.60
C ILE A 132 5.28 2.68 -3.11
N GLU A 133 6.60 2.76 -3.32
CA GLU A 133 7.44 3.88 -2.89
C GLU A 133 7.03 5.20 -3.55
N SER A 134 6.54 5.17 -4.81
CA SER A 134 6.04 6.36 -5.50
C SER A 134 4.79 6.97 -4.83
N ARG A 135 4.08 6.20 -4.01
CA ARG A 135 2.89 6.60 -3.25
C ARG A 135 3.18 6.83 -1.77
N MET A 136 4.42 6.62 -1.33
CA MET A 136 4.82 6.79 0.06
C MET A 136 5.24 8.23 0.37
N THR A 137 4.91 8.66 1.57
CA THR A 137 5.29 9.96 2.11
C THR A 137 5.78 9.85 3.55
N SER A 138 6.70 10.72 3.95
CA SER A 138 7.15 10.85 5.34
C SER A 138 6.18 11.63 6.23
N TYR A 139 5.11 12.20 5.66
CA TYR A 139 4.15 13.02 6.42
C TYR A 139 3.04 12.21 7.09
N THR A 140 2.80 10.97 6.65
CA THR A 140 1.78 10.10 7.24
C THR A 140 2.38 9.32 8.40
N PRO A 141 1.97 9.59 9.65
CA PRO A 141 2.50 8.90 10.82
C PRO A 141 1.94 7.48 10.96
N ILE A 142 2.75 6.60 11.54
CA ILE A 142 2.30 5.31 12.06
C ILE A 142 2.27 5.42 13.58
N ILE A 143 1.10 5.13 14.15
CA ILE A 143 0.87 5.12 15.58
C ILE A 143 0.94 3.66 16.04
N ARG A 144 1.93 3.33 16.86
CA ARG A 144 2.11 1.99 17.40
C ARG A 144 1.73 1.97 18.88
N TYR A 145 0.79 1.09 19.22
CA TYR A 145 0.35 0.88 20.59
C TYR A 145 0.48 -0.58 20.96
N ASP A 146 1.60 -0.90 21.58
CA ASP A 146 1.95 -2.26 21.98
C ASP A 146 1.67 -2.45 23.47
N GLN A 147 1.04 -3.56 23.83
CA GLN A 147 0.83 -3.97 25.20
C GLN A 147 1.72 -5.16 25.60
N THR A 148 2.02 -5.24 26.88
CA THR A 148 2.75 -6.37 27.47
C THR A 148 1.79 -7.54 27.74
N ASP A 149 2.33 -8.73 27.95
CA ASP A 149 1.54 -9.90 28.34
C ASP A 149 0.81 -9.68 29.67
N ASP A 150 1.44 -8.96 30.61
CA ASP A 150 0.85 -8.62 31.90
C ASP A 150 -0.38 -7.72 31.80
N PHE A 151 -0.45 -6.87 30.76
CA PHE A 151 -1.62 -6.04 30.52
C PHE A 151 -2.90 -6.88 30.36
N GLY A 152 -2.80 -7.99 29.62
CA GLY A 152 -3.90 -8.94 29.43
C GLY A 152 -4.43 -9.57 30.73
N LEU A 153 -3.59 -9.60 31.78
CA LEU A 153 -3.93 -10.16 33.10
C LEU A 153 -4.62 -9.15 34.03
N LEU A 154 -4.56 -7.85 33.69
CA LEU A 154 -5.25 -6.81 34.47
C LEU A 154 -6.78 -6.97 34.39
N PRO A 155 -7.51 -6.58 35.43
CA PRO A 155 -8.98 -6.49 35.37
C PRO A 155 -9.42 -5.59 34.22
N GLU A 156 -10.51 -5.99 33.55
CA GLU A 156 -11.03 -5.26 32.37
C GLU A 156 -11.24 -3.76 32.62
N PRO A 157 -11.87 -3.28 33.75
CA PRO A 157 -12.04 -1.86 33.98
C PRO A 157 -10.74 -1.05 34.03
N ARG A 158 -9.66 -1.68 34.50
CA ARG A 158 -8.33 -1.04 34.54
C ARG A 158 -7.74 -0.91 33.13
N ARG A 159 -7.83 -1.97 32.33
CA ARG A 159 -7.41 -1.93 30.93
C ARG A 159 -8.19 -0.88 30.14
N ALA A 160 -9.51 -0.84 30.35
CA ALA A 160 -10.37 0.14 29.68
C ALA A 160 -10.00 1.58 30.07
N ALA A 161 -9.65 1.84 31.33
CA ALA A 161 -9.20 3.16 31.77
C ALA A 161 -7.85 3.55 31.12
N GLU A 162 -6.85 2.66 31.12
CA GLU A 162 -5.55 2.92 30.49
C GLU A 162 -5.69 3.21 28.99
N VAL A 163 -6.57 2.48 28.30
CA VAL A 163 -6.82 2.71 26.86
C VAL A 163 -7.60 4.01 26.64
N ALA A 164 -8.54 4.37 27.54
CA ALA A 164 -9.24 5.65 27.48
C ALA A 164 -8.28 6.83 27.63
N ASP A 165 -7.33 6.77 28.55
CA ASP A 165 -6.30 7.78 28.74
C ASP A 165 -5.40 7.88 27.49
N TRP A 166 -4.94 6.74 26.94
CA TRP A 166 -4.17 6.73 25.70
C TRP A 166 -4.96 7.31 24.52
N ILE A 167 -6.24 6.99 24.39
CA ILE A 167 -7.12 7.58 23.36
C ILE A 167 -7.17 9.10 23.53
N ALA A 168 -7.36 9.59 24.74
CA ALA A 168 -7.46 11.02 25.03
C ALA A 168 -6.14 11.76 24.73
N ASP A 169 -5.01 11.17 25.08
CA ASP A 169 -3.71 11.81 24.97
C ASP A 169 -3.08 11.69 23.56
N THR A 170 -3.36 10.60 22.85
CA THR A 170 -2.67 10.28 21.58
C THR A 170 -3.62 10.33 20.38
N LEU A 171 -4.74 9.62 20.44
CA LEU A 171 -5.61 9.43 19.28
C LEU A 171 -6.55 10.61 19.05
N GLN A 172 -7.16 11.14 20.13
CA GLN A 172 -8.13 12.24 20.03
C GLN A 172 -7.53 13.52 19.44
N PRO A 173 -6.32 13.99 19.82
CA PRO A 173 -5.71 15.17 19.21
C PRO A 173 -5.49 15.02 17.70
N LEU A 174 -5.12 13.81 17.23
CA LEU A 174 -4.99 13.52 15.80
C LEU A 174 -6.33 13.60 15.09
N LEU A 175 -7.37 12.97 15.66
CA LEU A 175 -8.72 13.02 15.12
C LEU A 175 -9.28 14.44 15.08
N ASP A 176 -8.97 15.27 16.08
CA ASP A 176 -9.40 16.67 16.14
C ASP A 176 -8.72 17.54 15.07
N SER A 177 -7.49 17.19 14.69
CA SER A 177 -6.73 17.89 13.64
C SER A 177 -7.23 17.62 12.22
N LEU A 178 -8.05 16.58 12.02
CA LEU A 178 -8.55 16.20 10.70
C LEU A 178 -9.53 17.23 10.15
N ASP A 179 -9.49 17.46 8.84
CA ASP A 179 -10.47 18.30 8.14
C ASP A 179 -11.87 17.65 8.22
N LYS A 180 -12.75 18.30 8.96
CA LYS A 180 -14.13 17.82 9.21
C LYS A 180 -15.02 17.87 7.97
N THR A 181 -14.58 18.44 6.86
CA THR A 181 -15.32 18.49 5.60
C THR A 181 -15.08 17.27 4.71
N LEU A 182 -14.01 16.51 4.96
CA LEU A 182 -13.66 15.33 4.19
C LEU A 182 -14.53 14.14 4.58
N VAL A 183 -14.68 13.22 3.62
CA VAL A 183 -15.33 11.92 3.83
C VAL A 183 -14.27 10.92 4.26
N SER A 184 -14.62 10.04 5.19
CA SER A 184 -13.71 9.02 5.69
C SER A 184 -14.23 7.59 5.45
N PHE A 185 -13.28 6.70 5.32
CA PHE A 185 -13.45 5.25 5.23
C PHE A 185 -12.44 4.59 6.16
N ILE A 186 -12.68 3.34 6.55
CA ILE A 186 -11.75 2.61 7.40
C ILE A 186 -11.65 1.15 6.97
N GLY A 187 -10.47 0.59 7.05
CA GLY A 187 -10.19 -0.83 6.90
C GLY A 187 -9.42 -1.36 8.10
N GLU A 188 -9.71 -2.56 8.51
CA GLU A 188 -9.04 -3.22 9.63
C GLU A 188 -8.68 -4.65 9.26
N ASP A 189 -7.44 -5.03 9.55
CA ASP A 189 -7.00 -6.42 9.62
C ASP A 189 -6.77 -6.78 11.09
N PHE A 190 -7.54 -7.76 11.56
CA PHE A 190 -7.63 -8.08 12.97
C PHE A 190 -6.63 -9.15 13.39
N ALA A 191 -5.84 -8.89 14.44
CA ALA A 191 -5.02 -9.88 15.10
C ALA A 191 -5.08 -9.75 16.62
N ARG A 192 -4.73 -10.80 17.36
CA ARG A 192 -4.63 -10.77 18.83
C ARG A 192 -3.23 -10.99 19.35
N SER A 193 -2.58 -12.03 18.90
CA SER A 193 -1.27 -12.44 19.41
C SER A 193 -0.38 -12.91 18.27
N GLY A 194 0.85 -12.46 18.26
CA GLY A 194 1.86 -12.82 17.26
C GLY A 194 1.88 -11.98 16.00
N ASP A 195 0.75 -11.51 15.54
CA ASP A 195 0.58 -10.57 14.43
C ASP A 195 0.01 -9.24 14.97
N ARG A 196 0.00 -8.17 14.17
CA ARG A 196 -0.53 -6.86 14.57
C ARG A 196 -1.94 -6.65 14.04
N THR A 197 -2.83 -6.07 14.85
CA THR A 197 -4.04 -5.46 14.29
C THR A 197 -3.63 -4.15 13.64
N VAL A 198 -3.97 -4.00 12.36
CA VAL A 198 -3.72 -2.78 11.61
C VAL A 198 -5.04 -2.13 11.22
N ILE A 199 -5.15 -0.84 11.51
CA ILE A 199 -6.34 -0.03 11.21
C ILE A 199 -5.90 1.13 10.32
N VAL A 200 -6.52 1.24 9.16
CA VAL A 200 -6.22 2.27 8.15
C VAL A 200 -7.45 3.13 7.91
N PRO A 201 -7.53 4.33 8.48
CA PRO A 201 -8.46 5.34 8.01
C PRO A 201 -7.99 5.94 6.69
N LEU A 202 -8.92 6.21 5.76
CA LEU A 202 -8.69 6.95 4.53
C LEU A 202 -9.59 8.19 4.51
N LEU A 203 -9.03 9.33 4.16
CA LEU A 203 -9.76 10.56 3.90
C LEU A 203 -9.80 10.81 2.40
N GLN A 204 -10.99 11.10 1.88
CA GLN A 204 -11.18 11.42 0.47
C GLN A 204 -11.17 12.94 0.27
N SER A 205 -10.23 13.43 -0.55
CA SER A 205 -10.15 14.82 -0.97
C SER A 205 -11.26 15.16 -1.98
N LYS A 206 -11.41 16.46 -2.28
CA LYS A 206 -12.36 16.93 -3.32
C LYS A 206 -12.02 16.41 -4.71
N ASP A 207 -10.75 16.10 -4.96
CA ASP A 207 -10.25 15.53 -6.21
C ASP A 207 -10.36 14.01 -6.24
N LEU A 208 -11.11 13.43 -5.31
CA LEU A 208 -11.35 11.98 -5.14
C LEU A 208 -10.07 11.17 -4.83
N ILE A 209 -9.01 11.82 -4.37
CA ILE A 209 -7.80 11.14 -3.92
C ILE A 209 -7.99 10.68 -2.48
N LEU A 210 -7.73 9.42 -2.22
CA LEU A 210 -7.75 8.79 -0.91
C LEU A 210 -6.36 8.88 -0.27
N LYS A 211 -6.29 9.38 0.97
CA LYS A 211 -5.03 9.46 1.72
C LYS A 211 -5.24 9.01 3.16
N PRO A 212 -4.36 8.17 3.72
CA PRO A 212 -4.38 7.88 5.14
C PRO A 212 -3.88 9.09 5.93
N PRO A 213 -4.63 9.61 6.90
CA PRO A 213 -4.12 10.63 7.81
C PRO A 213 -3.10 10.07 8.80
N PHE A 214 -3.22 8.80 9.11
CA PHE A 214 -2.30 7.97 9.91
C PHE A 214 -2.58 6.49 9.65
N VAL A 215 -1.69 5.63 10.12
CA VAL A 215 -1.93 4.18 10.26
C VAL A 215 -1.80 3.83 11.74
N LEU A 216 -2.71 3.01 12.26
CA LEU A 216 -2.67 2.55 13.63
C LEU A 216 -2.33 1.06 13.67
N GLU A 217 -1.28 0.71 14.40
CA GLU A 217 -0.87 -0.67 14.64
C GLU A 217 -1.02 -1.00 16.13
N LEU A 218 -1.79 -2.03 16.45
CA LEU A 218 -2.00 -2.51 17.81
C LEU A 218 -1.28 -3.85 17.99
N GLY A 219 -0.43 -3.92 18.99
CA GLY A 219 0.31 -5.14 19.33
C GLY A 219 -0.17 -5.72 20.66
N ASN A 220 -0.43 -7.03 20.69
CA ASN A 220 -0.84 -7.78 21.91
C ASN A 220 -2.02 -7.15 22.68
N MET A 221 -2.95 -6.52 21.94
CA MET A 221 -4.11 -5.81 22.48
C MET A 221 -5.28 -6.77 22.71
N PRO A 222 -5.88 -6.83 23.93
CA PRO A 222 -7.08 -7.63 24.18
C PRO A 222 -8.28 -7.16 23.36
N PHE A 223 -9.20 -8.07 23.03
CA PHE A 223 -10.36 -7.81 22.16
C PHE A 223 -11.22 -6.63 22.61
N ALA A 224 -11.56 -6.57 23.90
CA ALA A 224 -12.39 -5.48 24.42
C ALA A 224 -11.75 -4.10 24.25
N GLN A 225 -10.42 -4.02 24.33
CA GLN A 225 -9.69 -2.77 24.14
C GLN A 225 -9.53 -2.42 22.64
N GLN A 226 -9.42 -3.41 21.77
CA GLN A 226 -9.50 -3.18 20.31
C GLN A 226 -10.88 -2.66 19.92
N GLU A 227 -11.93 -3.26 20.46
CA GLU A 227 -13.32 -2.80 20.30
C GLU A 227 -13.49 -1.35 20.79
N GLN A 228 -12.97 -1.00 21.95
CA GLN A 228 -13.01 0.36 22.50
C GLN A 228 -12.33 1.37 21.56
N ILE A 229 -11.17 1.05 21.01
CA ILE A 229 -10.44 1.90 20.07
C ILE A 229 -11.22 2.04 18.76
N MET A 230 -11.73 0.94 18.22
CA MET A 230 -12.49 0.93 16.97
C MET A 230 -13.79 1.73 17.11
N GLN A 231 -14.55 1.56 18.19
CA GLN A 231 -15.74 2.36 18.47
C GLN A 231 -15.44 3.86 18.51
N HIS A 232 -14.31 4.24 19.13
CA HIS A 232 -13.90 5.63 19.18
C HIS A 232 -13.55 6.17 17.78
N LEU A 233 -12.81 5.42 16.97
CA LEU A 233 -12.48 5.79 15.59
C LEU A 233 -13.74 5.97 14.74
N LEU A 234 -14.65 5.01 14.75
CA LEU A 234 -15.89 5.05 13.97
C LEU A 234 -16.77 6.24 14.37
N ALA A 235 -16.80 6.59 15.67
CA ALA A 235 -17.56 7.72 16.19
C ALA A 235 -16.94 9.10 15.88
N LYS A 236 -15.62 9.20 15.71
CA LYS A 236 -14.90 10.49 15.65
C LYS A 236 -14.30 10.83 14.29
N LEU A 237 -14.14 9.85 13.40
CA LEU A 237 -13.70 10.12 12.04
C LEU A 237 -14.69 11.05 11.32
N PRO A 238 -14.19 12.01 10.52
CA PRO A 238 -15.06 12.97 9.85
C PRO A 238 -15.91 12.29 8.77
N ASN A 239 -17.23 12.55 8.79
CA ASN A 239 -18.19 12.08 7.78
C ASN A 239 -17.96 10.62 7.34
N LEU A 240 -17.80 9.72 8.31
CA LEU A 240 -17.59 8.28 8.05
C LEU A 240 -18.70 7.73 7.15
N ARG A 241 -18.32 7.09 6.06
CA ARG A 241 -19.21 6.49 5.07
C ARG A 241 -19.18 4.98 5.06
N GLY A 242 -18.02 4.40 5.34
CA GLY A 242 -17.86 2.95 5.32
C GLY A 242 -16.68 2.45 6.13
N ALA A 243 -16.86 1.30 6.73
CA ALA A 243 -15.84 0.55 7.46
C ALA A 243 -15.89 -0.93 7.02
N ALA A 244 -14.78 -1.45 6.55
CA ALA A 244 -14.63 -2.86 6.18
C ALA A 244 -13.67 -3.52 7.17
N LEU A 245 -14.17 -4.50 7.92
CA LEU A 245 -13.44 -5.17 8.99
C LEU A 245 -13.23 -6.64 8.62
N ASP A 246 -12.01 -7.16 8.81
CA ASP A 246 -11.76 -8.58 8.59
C ASP A 246 -12.56 -9.42 9.59
N ALA A 247 -13.49 -10.22 9.07
CA ALA A 247 -14.36 -11.09 9.86
C ALA A 247 -13.90 -12.55 9.87
N ARG A 248 -12.65 -12.83 9.53
CA ARG A 248 -12.10 -14.19 9.64
C ARG A 248 -11.76 -14.51 11.10
N GLY A 249 -12.01 -15.74 11.50
CA GLY A 249 -11.65 -16.23 12.83
C GLY A 249 -12.20 -15.34 13.96
N ASN A 250 -11.31 -14.85 14.80
CA ASN A 250 -11.68 -14.03 15.96
C ASN A 250 -12.14 -12.59 15.61
N GLY A 251 -11.84 -12.09 14.41
CA GLY A 251 -12.27 -10.77 13.95
C GLY A 251 -13.78 -10.68 13.74
N GLN A 252 -14.45 -11.80 13.54
CA GLN A 252 -15.90 -11.83 13.35
C GLN A 252 -16.67 -11.18 14.52
N SER A 253 -16.27 -11.45 15.76
CA SER A 253 -16.95 -10.90 16.95
C SER A 253 -16.84 -9.37 17.02
N LEU A 254 -15.67 -8.82 16.69
CA LEU A 254 -15.45 -7.37 16.63
C LEU A 254 -16.28 -6.73 15.52
N ALA A 255 -16.22 -7.31 14.32
CA ALA A 255 -16.94 -6.81 13.15
C ALA A 255 -18.47 -6.84 13.38
N GLU A 256 -19.00 -7.89 14.00
CA GLU A 256 -20.43 -7.98 14.39
C GLU A 256 -20.80 -6.91 15.42
N ALA A 257 -19.99 -6.73 16.49
CA ALA A 257 -20.23 -5.70 17.49
C ALA A 257 -20.23 -4.28 16.90
N MET A 258 -19.29 -3.99 15.98
CA MET A 258 -19.26 -2.69 15.28
C MET A 258 -20.45 -2.51 14.35
N ARG A 259 -20.87 -3.55 13.63
CA ARG A 259 -22.03 -3.50 12.77
C ARG A 259 -23.32 -3.28 13.55
N ASP A 260 -23.44 -3.91 14.71
CA ASP A 260 -24.62 -3.72 15.59
C ASP A 260 -24.67 -2.30 16.19
N ALA A 261 -23.50 -1.70 16.47
CA ALA A 261 -23.41 -0.36 17.03
C ALA A 261 -23.61 0.76 16.00
N PHE A 262 -23.12 0.59 14.76
CA PHE A 262 -23.06 1.64 13.73
C PHE A 262 -23.94 1.39 12.50
N GLY A 263 -24.52 0.20 12.38
CA GLY A 263 -25.40 -0.19 11.27
C GLY A 263 -24.66 -0.90 10.13
N ALA A 264 -25.36 -1.84 9.48
CA ALA A 264 -24.82 -2.63 8.37
C ALA A 264 -24.58 -1.81 7.09
N GLU A 265 -25.15 -0.63 6.98
CA GLU A 265 -24.91 0.32 5.89
C GLU A 265 -23.58 1.07 6.03
N VAL A 266 -22.97 1.07 7.23
CA VAL A 266 -21.69 1.71 7.52
C VAL A 266 -20.60 0.67 7.73
N VAL A 267 -20.89 -0.42 8.44
CA VAL A 267 -19.90 -1.43 8.81
C VAL A 267 -20.18 -2.75 8.12
N GLU A 268 -19.21 -3.22 7.35
CA GLU A 268 -19.24 -4.53 6.72
C GLU A 268 -18.22 -5.48 7.35
N ALA A 269 -18.69 -6.65 7.76
CA ALA A 269 -17.88 -7.77 8.20
C ALA A 269 -17.43 -8.57 6.95
N VAL A 270 -16.18 -8.40 6.55
CA VAL A 270 -15.67 -8.94 5.30
C VAL A 270 -15.06 -10.31 5.51
N MET A 271 -15.56 -11.31 4.77
CA MET A 271 -14.93 -12.63 4.67
C MET A 271 -13.95 -12.64 3.51
N LEU A 272 -12.65 -12.58 3.79
CA LEU A 272 -11.56 -12.53 2.79
C LEU A 272 -11.43 -13.89 2.09
N SER A 273 -12.40 -14.21 1.22
CA SER A 273 -12.39 -15.40 0.37
C SER A 273 -11.55 -15.20 -0.89
N GLU A 274 -11.19 -16.30 -1.59
CA GLU A 274 -10.49 -16.22 -2.88
C GLU A 274 -11.25 -15.34 -3.89
N ASN A 275 -12.59 -15.48 -3.92
CA ASN A 275 -13.42 -14.65 -4.81
C ASN A 275 -13.39 -13.17 -4.43
N TRP A 276 -13.34 -12.86 -3.13
CA TRP A 276 -13.21 -11.48 -2.66
C TRP A 276 -11.87 -10.89 -3.13
N TYR A 277 -10.76 -11.60 -2.93
CA TYR A 277 -9.45 -11.15 -3.42
C TYR A 277 -9.46 -10.93 -4.93
N ARG A 278 -9.99 -11.87 -5.70
CA ARG A 278 -10.07 -11.77 -7.17
C ARG A 278 -10.78 -10.50 -7.63
N THR A 279 -11.82 -10.08 -6.89
CA THR A 279 -12.66 -8.93 -7.26
C THR A 279 -12.06 -7.60 -6.80
N HIS A 280 -11.43 -7.56 -5.61
CA HIS A 280 -11.17 -6.29 -4.95
C HIS A 280 -9.68 -5.90 -4.90
N THR A 281 -8.75 -6.82 -5.13
CA THR A 281 -7.33 -6.48 -5.15
C THR A 281 -6.90 -5.73 -6.42
N ALA A 282 -7.38 -6.14 -7.59
CA ALA A 282 -7.04 -5.46 -8.85
C ALA A 282 -7.42 -3.96 -8.86
N PRO A 283 -8.63 -3.55 -8.40
CA PRO A 283 -8.94 -2.13 -8.23
C PRO A 283 -8.05 -1.39 -7.24
N PHE A 284 -7.56 -2.07 -6.19
CA PHE A 284 -6.61 -1.48 -5.25
C PHE A 284 -5.26 -1.17 -5.92
N LYS A 285 -4.73 -2.12 -6.71
CA LYS A 285 -3.52 -1.88 -7.49
C LYS A 285 -3.71 -0.73 -8.49
N ALA A 286 -4.82 -0.71 -9.23
CA ALA A 286 -5.13 0.38 -10.15
C ALA A 286 -5.17 1.75 -9.44
N ALA A 287 -5.72 1.83 -8.22
CA ALA A 287 -5.75 3.06 -7.44
C ALA A 287 -4.35 3.55 -7.05
N LEU A 288 -3.41 2.64 -6.78
CA LEU A 288 -2.01 2.99 -6.59
C LEU A 288 -1.36 3.46 -7.90
N GLU A 289 -1.60 2.79 -9.02
CA GLU A 289 -1.06 3.14 -10.33
C GLU A 289 -1.55 4.52 -10.81
N ASP A 290 -2.84 4.79 -10.67
CA ASP A 290 -3.48 6.05 -11.07
C ASP A 290 -3.23 7.20 -10.06
N GLY A 291 -2.70 6.92 -8.86
CA GLY A 291 -2.49 7.90 -7.80
C GLY A 291 -3.78 8.36 -7.12
N THR A 292 -4.88 7.64 -7.28
CA THR A 292 -6.13 7.88 -6.55
C THR A 292 -6.10 7.35 -5.11
N LEU A 293 -5.15 6.47 -4.80
CA LEU A 293 -4.71 6.14 -3.45
C LEU A 293 -3.25 6.57 -3.31
N ASP A 294 -2.98 7.53 -2.42
CA ASP A 294 -1.69 8.19 -2.28
C ASP A 294 -1.39 8.50 -0.81
N GLY A 295 -0.15 8.89 -0.51
CA GLY A 295 0.24 9.30 0.84
C GLY A 295 0.41 8.14 1.82
N LEU A 296 0.78 6.97 1.35
CA LEU A 296 1.12 5.82 2.21
C LEU A 296 2.30 6.19 3.15
N PRO A 297 2.35 5.67 4.39
CA PRO A 297 3.48 5.91 5.27
C PRO A 297 4.79 5.39 4.67
N ARG A 298 5.86 6.18 4.75
CA ARG A 298 7.20 5.72 4.36
C ARG A 298 7.81 4.91 5.50
N ASP A 299 7.55 3.62 5.47
CA ASP A 299 7.97 2.66 6.49
C ASP A 299 8.24 1.30 5.83
N GLU A 300 9.33 0.64 6.22
CA GLU A 300 9.76 -0.64 5.62
C GLU A 300 8.81 -1.80 5.96
N ASP A 301 8.18 -1.78 7.13
CA ASP A 301 7.21 -2.80 7.50
C ASP A 301 5.95 -2.70 6.63
N ILE A 302 5.46 -1.47 6.39
CA ILE A 302 4.34 -1.23 5.48
C ILE A 302 4.70 -1.63 4.04
N LEU A 303 5.91 -1.29 3.60
CA LEU A 303 6.40 -1.69 2.28
C LEU A 303 6.44 -3.21 2.14
N THR A 304 6.99 -3.90 3.14
CA THR A 304 7.10 -5.36 3.16
C THR A 304 5.73 -6.03 3.14
N ASP A 305 4.78 -5.51 3.93
CA ASP A 305 3.40 -6.02 3.96
C ASP A 305 2.71 -5.86 2.60
N LEU A 306 2.82 -4.68 1.96
CA LEU A 306 2.23 -4.44 0.64
C LEU A 306 2.86 -5.34 -0.44
N ARG A 307 4.15 -5.62 -0.34
CA ARG A 307 4.87 -6.55 -1.23
C ARG A 307 4.57 -8.03 -0.95
N ALA A 308 3.90 -8.35 0.16
CA ALA A 308 3.53 -9.73 0.47
C ALA A 308 2.43 -10.29 -0.46
N PHE A 309 1.77 -9.45 -1.27
CA PHE A 309 0.84 -9.95 -2.28
C PHE A 309 1.55 -10.79 -3.34
N GLU A 310 1.05 -12.01 -3.56
CA GLU A 310 1.53 -12.95 -4.57
C GLU A 310 0.38 -13.48 -5.43
N LEU A 311 0.67 -13.80 -6.68
CA LEU A 311 -0.30 -14.44 -7.56
C LEU A 311 -0.41 -15.94 -7.25
N VAL A 312 -1.42 -16.33 -6.50
CA VAL A 312 -1.71 -17.72 -6.19
C VAL A 312 -2.83 -18.20 -7.11
N LYS A 313 -2.51 -19.07 -8.08
CA LYS A 313 -3.45 -19.54 -9.11
C LYS A 313 -4.11 -18.38 -9.88
N GLY A 314 -3.34 -17.32 -10.15
CA GLY A 314 -3.82 -16.13 -10.85
C GLY A 314 -4.68 -15.18 -10.02
N VAL A 315 -4.75 -15.37 -8.70
CA VAL A 315 -5.46 -14.48 -7.77
C VAL A 315 -4.44 -13.81 -6.86
N PRO A 316 -4.36 -12.46 -6.86
CA PRO A 316 -3.50 -11.74 -5.94
C PRO A 316 -4.02 -11.91 -4.50
N ARG A 317 -3.22 -12.52 -3.65
CA ARG A 317 -3.53 -12.69 -2.22
C ARG A 317 -2.26 -12.76 -1.39
N ILE A 318 -2.38 -12.55 -0.11
CA ILE A 318 -1.28 -12.76 0.83
C ILE A 318 -1.21 -14.26 1.16
N PRO A 319 -0.06 -14.91 0.91
CA PRO A 319 0.15 -16.32 1.27
C PRO A 319 0.27 -16.47 2.79
N ASP A 320 0.03 -17.70 3.29
CA ASP A 320 0.11 -18.01 4.73
C ASP A 320 1.57 -18.00 5.29
N THR A 321 2.52 -17.40 4.57
CA THR A 321 3.92 -17.25 4.99
C THR A 321 4.08 -15.99 5.85
N ARG A 322 4.91 -16.09 6.90
CA ARG A 322 5.16 -14.98 7.81
C ARG A 322 6.55 -14.41 7.60
N THR A 323 6.66 -13.09 7.56
CA THR A 323 7.92 -12.35 7.54
C THR A 323 8.25 -11.84 8.94
N LYS A 324 9.48 -11.33 9.17
CA LYS A 324 9.85 -10.64 10.41
C LYS A 324 9.90 -9.14 10.13
N GLY A 325 9.21 -8.36 10.94
CA GLY A 325 9.28 -6.91 10.92
C GLY A 325 10.59 -6.37 11.52
N GLN A 326 10.82 -5.07 11.43
CA GLN A 326 11.98 -4.39 12.00
C GLN A 326 12.07 -4.56 13.53
N ASP A 327 10.94 -4.70 14.21
CA ASP A 327 10.84 -4.97 15.63
C ASP A 327 11.11 -6.45 16.01
N GLY A 328 11.42 -7.30 15.02
CA GLY A 328 11.64 -8.74 15.19
C GLY A 328 10.36 -9.56 15.38
N LYS A 329 9.18 -8.92 15.42
CA LYS A 329 7.89 -9.61 15.50
C LYS A 329 7.51 -10.18 14.14
N LYS A 330 6.64 -11.18 14.16
CA LYS A 330 6.11 -11.77 12.92
C LYS A 330 5.08 -10.83 12.30
N ARG A 331 5.10 -10.72 10.97
CA ARG A 331 4.12 -9.98 10.16
C ARG A 331 3.57 -10.90 9.09
N HIS A 332 2.32 -10.66 8.70
CA HIS A 332 1.60 -11.48 7.74
C HIS A 332 0.92 -10.64 6.66
N GLY A 333 1.46 -9.47 6.34
CA GLY A 333 0.86 -8.55 5.38
C GLY A 333 -0.35 -7.80 5.95
N ASP A 334 -0.38 -7.63 7.29
CA ASP A 334 -1.51 -7.08 8.02
C ASP A 334 -1.88 -5.67 7.52
N ALA A 335 -0.88 -4.81 7.28
CA ALA A 335 -1.12 -3.49 6.72
C ALA A 335 -1.68 -3.55 5.30
N ALA A 336 -1.24 -4.48 4.46
CA ALA A 336 -1.75 -4.62 3.10
C ALA A 336 -3.23 -5.00 3.08
N ILE A 337 -3.65 -5.91 3.95
CA ILE A 337 -5.06 -6.28 4.10
C ILE A 337 -5.89 -5.08 4.55
N ALA A 338 -5.44 -4.37 5.60
CA ALA A 338 -6.13 -3.19 6.10
C ALA A 338 -6.28 -2.09 5.04
N PHE A 339 -5.24 -1.84 4.21
CA PHE A 339 -5.32 -0.89 3.09
C PHE A 339 -6.30 -1.33 2.01
N VAL A 340 -6.31 -2.60 1.62
CA VAL A 340 -7.27 -3.11 0.63
C VAL A 340 -8.69 -3.03 1.15
N LEU A 341 -8.93 -3.34 2.43
CA LEU A 341 -10.23 -3.21 3.09
C LEU A 341 -10.69 -1.75 3.15
N ALA A 342 -9.81 -0.82 3.50
CA ALA A 342 -10.13 0.62 3.50
C ALA A 342 -10.49 1.13 2.10
N HIS A 343 -9.73 0.72 1.08
CA HIS A 343 -10.04 1.03 -0.31
C HIS A 343 -11.35 0.37 -0.77
N TYR A 344 -11.59 -0.87 -0.39
CA TYR A 344 -12.85 -1.56 -0.63
C TYR A 344 -14.04 -0.77 -0.02
N ALA A 345 -13.93 -0.35 1.25
CA ALA A 345 -14.95 0.45 1.92
C ALA A 345 -15.25 1.75 1.14
N SER A 346 -14.25 2.40 0.59
CA SER A 346 -14.42 3.64 -0.19
C SER A 346 -15.18 3.44 -1.51
N ARG A 347 -15.14 2.25 -2.09
CA ARG A 347 -15.81 1.92 -3.35
C ARG A 347 -17.20 1.36 -3.16
N GLU A 348 -17.36 0.45 -2.22
CA GLU A 348 -18.58 -0.35 -2.09
C GLU A 348 -19.54 0.20 -1.01
N LEU A 349 -19.02 0.85 0.04
CA LEU A 349 -19.81 1.36 1.17
C LEU A 349 -20.08 2.88 1.09
N ASN A 350 -19.73 3.53 0.00
CA ASN A 350 -19.86 4.98 -0.16
C ASN A 350 -21.32 5.46 -0.32
N ALA A 351 -22.31 4.56 -0.28
CA ALA A 351 -23.73 4.85 -0.44
C ALA A 351 -24.42 5.36 0.84
N GLY A 352 -23.68 5.72 1.90
CA GLY A 352 -24.24 6.20 3.16
C GLY A 352 -25.34 7.23 2.98
N PRO A 353 -26.21 7.48 3.99
CA PRO A 353 -27.43 8.24 3.83
C PRO A 353 -27.16 9.62 3.21
N VAL A 354 -27.66 9.83 2.01
CA VAL A 354 -27.62 11.13 1.34
C VAL A 354 -28.46 12.08 2.19
N ARG A 355 -27.83 12.90 3.02
CA ARG A 355 -28.52 14.01 3.67
C ARG A 355 -28.88 15.03 2.61
N VAL A 356 -30.04 14.87 1.98
CA VAL A 356 -30.61 15.88 1.12
C VAL A 356 -31.05 17.06 2.00
N ALA A 357 -30.19 18.07 2.10
CA ALA A 357 -30.57 19.35 2.68
C ALA A 357 -31.56 20.02 1.72
N SER A 358 -32.84 19.76 1.87
CA SER A 358 -33.88 20.48 1.16
C SER A 358 -33.91 21.93 1.68
N ARG A 359 -33.35 22.84 0.91
CA ARG A 359 -33.50 24.27 1.15
C ARG A 359 -34.96 24.60 0.82
N ARG A 360 -35.81 24.77 1.84
CA ARG A 360 -37.14 25.32 1.62
C ARG A 360 -37.00 26.70 0.96
N VAL A 361 -37.30 26.78 -0.32
CA VAL A 361 -37.48 28.06 -1.02
C VAL A 361 -38.71 28.70 -0.41
N ARG A 362 -38.54 29.78 0.36
CA ARG A 362 -39.64 30.64 0.78
C ARG A 362 -40.31 31.18 -0.47
N ARG A 363 -41.52 30.68 -0.77
CA ARG A 363 -42.39 31.34 -1.74
C ARG A 363 -42.69 32.73 -1.20
N ILE A 364 -42.22 33.76 -1.87
CA ILE A 364 -42.64 35.12 -1.67
C ILE A 364 -44.03 35.21 -2.29
N SER A 365 -45.10 35.29 -1.45
CA SER A 365 -46.43 35.59 -1.89
C SER A 365 -46.45 37.05 -2.41
N ARG A 366 -46.55 37.21 -3.70
CA ARG A 366 -46.94 38.50 -4.29
C ARG A 366 -48.38 38.76 -3.91
N THR A 367 -48.60 39.65 -2.97
CA THR A 367 -49.91 40.29 -2.75
C THR A 367 -50.14 41.27 -3.89
N THR A 368 -50.98 40.91 -4.82
CA THR A 368 -51.53 41.86 -5.81
C THR A 368 -52.62 42.66 -5.09
N HIS A 369 -52.33 43.92 -4.82
CA HIS A 369 -53.39 44.90 -4.52
C HIS A 369 -54.00 45.27 -5.87
N GLY A 370 -55.29 44.94 -6.01
CA GLY A 370 -56.10 45.42 -7.12
C GLY A 370 -56.61 46.82 -6.82
N PHE A 371 -56.69 47.58 -7.89
CA PHE A 371 -57.64 48.66 -8.06
C PHE A 371 -58.73 48.20 -9.00
#